data_39f1001d0592aaf56245bcf97812edcb
#
_entry.id   39f1001d0592aaf56245bcf97812edcb
#
_cell.length_a   1.000
_cell.length_b   1.000
_cell.length_c   1.000
_cell.angle_alpha   90.00
_cell.angle_beta   90.00
_cell.angle_gamma   90.00
#
_symmetry.space_group_name_H-M   'P 1'
#
loop_
_entity.id
_entity.type
_entity.pdbx_description
1 polymer ?
#
loop_
_entity_poly.entity_id
_entity_poly.type
_entity_poly.pdbx_seq_one_letter_code
_entity_poly.pdbx_strand_id
1 'polypeptide(L)' 'PRLEAAAAEVPRGTPDAPWAWLPEKDRPVLAGAIRLRCDALLTGDRADFGAGYGRAFGGVVIHSPRSLLEQLFPLP' A
#
# COMPACT_ATOMS: atom_id res chain seq x y z
N PRO A 1 -0.54 15.24 -2.84
CA PRO A 1 -0.49 13.83 -2.46
C PRO A 1 0.86 13.46 -1.88
N ARG A 2 0.85 12.56 -0.94
CA ARG A 2 2.05 12.13 -0.26
C ARG A 2 2.34 10.67 -0.65
N LEU A 3 3.57 10.43 -1.09
CA LEU A 3 4.06 9.09 -1.38
C LEU A 3 5.13 8.76 -0.35
N GLU A 4 4.78 7.92 0.59
CA GLU A 4 5.69 7.49 1.64
C GLU A 4 5.49 6.01 1.94
N ALA A 5 6.55 5.38 2.42
CA ALA A 5 6.48 4.05 3.00
C ALA A 5 7.13 4.11 4.37
N ALA A 6 6.40 3.71 5.39
CA ALA A 6 6.90 3.68 6.75
C ALA A 6 6.35 2.45 7.46
N ALA A 7 7.17 1.82 8.26
CA ALA A 7 6.74 0.69 9.06
C ALA A 7 6.07 1.18 10.34
N ALA A 8 5.03 0.48 10.76
CA ALA A 8 4.37 0.73 12.03
C ALA A 8 4.11 -0.60 12.72
N GLU A 9 4.00 -0.54 14.04
CA GLU A 9 3.62 -1.73 14.79
C GLU A 9 2.19 -2.12 14.45
N VAL A 10 1.99 -3.41 14.15
CA VAL A 10 0.68 -3.94 13.78
C VAL A 10 0.08 -4.64 14.98
N PRO A 11 -1.11 -4.23 15.45
CA PRO A 11 -1.80 -4.92 16.54
C PRO A 11 -2.10 -6.36 16.13
N ARG A 12 -1.87 -7.29 17.04
CA ARG A 12 -2.22 -8.68 16.83
C ARG A 12 -3.73 -8.86 16.95
N GLY A 13 -4.29 -9.81 16.21
CA GLY A 13 -5.67 -10.19 16.35
C GLY A 13 -6.68 -9.24 15.69
N THR A 14 -6.26 -8.52 14.64
CA THR A 14 -7.15 -7.66 13.87
C THR A 14 -7.37 -8.23 12.46
N PRO A 15 -8.18 -9.31 12.33
CA PRO A 15 -8.35 -9.99 11.04
C PRO A 15 -9.02 -9.12 9.97
N ASP A 16 -9.79 -8.10 10.39
CA ASP A 16 -10.49 -7.21 9.47
C ASP A 16 -9.70 -5.95 9.15
N ALA A 17 -8.46 -5.85 9.61
CA ALA A 17 -7.63 -4.69 9.32
C ALA A 17 -7.33 -4.58 7.83
N PRO A 18 -7.18 -3.35 7.29
CA PRO A 18 -6.91 -3.14 5.87
C PRO A 18 -5.65 -3.85 5.36
N TRP A 19 -4.73 -4.20 6.23
CA TRP A 19 -3.48 -4.89 5.90
C TRP A 19 -3.52 -6.40 6.11
N ALA A 20 -4.66 -6.96 6.54
CA ALA A 20 -4.74 -8.38 6.94
C ALA A 20 -4.47 -9.35 5.77
N TRP A 21 -4.69 -8.93 4.53
CA TRP A 21 -4.46 -9.74 3.34
C TRP A 21 -2.98 -9.91 2.99
N LEU A 22 -2.11 -9.09 3.58
CA LEU A 22 -0.68 -9.15 3.32
C LEU A 22 0.01 -10.21 4.20
N PRO A 23 1.14 -10.77 3.73
CA PRO A 23 2.01 -11.53 4.62
C PRO A 23 2.40 -10.72 5.84
N GLU A 24 2.59 -11.40 6.96
CA GLU A 24 2.85 -10.73 8.24
C GLU A 24 4.03 -9.75 8.17
N LYS A 25 5.09 -10.11 7.44
CA LYS A 25 6.28 -9.27 7.30
C LYS A 25 6.01 -7.95 6.59
N ASP A 26 4.98 -7.90 5.76
CA ASP A 26 4.66 -6.72 4.92
C ASP A 26 3.54 -5.85 5.50
N ARG A 27 2.82 -6.36 6.49
CA ARG A 27 1.72 -5.61 7.12
C ARG A 27 2.15 -4.28 7.71
N PRO A 28 3.32 -4.16 8.38
CA PRO A 28 3.76 -2.87 8.91
C PRO A 28 3.94 -1.79 7.85
N VAL A 29 4.28 -2.17 6.62
CA VAL A 29 4.45 -1.19 5.53
C VAL A 29 3.13 -0.50 5.21
N LEU A 30 2.07 -1.26 5.00
CA LEU A 30 0.75 -0.70 4.70
C LEU A 30 0.16 0.00 5.93
N ALA A 31 0.30 -0.60 7.11
CA ALA A 31 -0.17 0.02 8.34
C ALA A 31 0.51 1.37 8.58
N GLY A 32 1.81 1.48 8.30
CA GLY A 32 2.54 2.72 8.42
C GLY A 32 2.05 3.78 7.44
N ALA A 33 1.79 3.39 6.19
CA ALA A 33 1.24 4.30 5.19
C ALA A 33 -0.13 4.85 5.60
N ILE A 34 -0.98 3.98 6.14
CA ILE A 34 -2.30 4.39 6.64
C ILE A 34 -2.16 5.34 7.82
N ARG A 35 -1.29 5.01 8.76
CA ARG A 35 -1.06 5.83 9.95
C ARG A 35 -0.56 7.23 9.60
N LEU A 36 0.31 7.33 8.60
CA LEU A 36 0.85 8.60 8.12
C LEU A 36 -0.10 9.34 7.18
N ARG A 37 -1.27 8.75 6.90
CA ARG A 37 -2.28 9.31 6.00
C ARG A 37 -1.72 9.57 4.60
N CYS A 38 -0.92 8.64 4.12
CA CYS A 38 -0.43 8.68 2.74
C CYS A 38 -1.61 8.47 1.79
N ASP A 39 -1.56 9.11 0.63
CA ASP A 39 -2.56 8.88 -0.43
C ASP A 39 -2.23 7.63 -1.23
N ALA A 40 -0.97 7.27 -1.30
CA ALA A 40 -0.52 6.15 -2.11
C ALA A 40 0.70 5.45 -1.48
N LEU A 41 0.81 4.17 -1.75
CA LEU A 41 1.97 3.35 -1.43
C LEU A 41 2.54 2.79 -2.71
N LEU A 42 3.79 3.10 -3.00
CA LEU A 42 4.49 2.59 -4.16
C LEU A 42 5.34 1.39 -3.78
N THR A 43 5.12 0.26 -4.44
CA THR A 43 5.92 -0.93 -4.19
C THR A 43 6.10 -1.74 -5.47
N GLY A 44 7.32 -2.24 -5.69
CA GLY A 44 7.63 -3.16 -6.77
C GLY A 44 7.42 -4.63 -6.41
N ASP A 45 7.01 -4.92 -5.19
CA ASP A 45 6.83 -6.29 -4.71
C ASP A 45 5.48 -6.85 -5.21
N ARG A 46 5.51 -7.36 -6.44
CA ARG A 46 4.31 -7.93 -7.06
C ARG A 46 3.84 -9.19 -6.35
N ALA A 47 4.77 -10.00 -5.83
CA ALA A 47 4.42 -11.26 -5.20
C ALA A 47 3.52 -11.04 -3.97
N ASP A 48 3.85 -10.07 -3.13
CA ASP A 48 3.12 -9.82 -1.90
C ASP A 48 2.04 -8.75 -2.03
N PHE A 49 2.27 -7.72 -2.84
CA PHE A 49 1.37 -6.58 -2.99
C PHE A 49 0.54 -6.58 -4.27
N GLY A 50 0.84 -7.48 -5.21
CA GLY A 50 0.23 -7.45 -6.53
C GLY A 50 -1.30 -7.54 -6.53
N ALA A 51 -1.87 -8.31 -5.62
CA ALA A 51 -3.32 -8.44 -5.51
C ALA A 51 -4.01 -7.13 -5.09
N GLY A 52 -3.25 -6.22 -4.50
CA GLY A 52 -3.76 -4.93 -4.06
C GLY A 52 -3.49 -3.77 -5.02
N TYR A 53 -2.76 -3.99 -6.09
CA TYR A 53 -2.45 -2.92 -7.03
C TYR A 53 -3.71 -2.26 -7.58
N GLY A 54 -3.75 -0.93 -7.52
CA GLY A 54 -4.90 -0.15 -7.96
C GLY A 54 -6.06 -0.11 -6.98
N ARG A 55 -5.93 -0.76 -5.83
CA ARG A 55 -6.98 -0.82 -4.82
C ARG A 55 -6.62 0.07 -3.64
N ALA A 56 -7.66 0.56 -2.94
CA ALA A 56 -7.47 1.41 -1.76
C ALA A 56 -7.71 0.61 -0.48
N PHE A 57 -6.83 0.81 0.49
CA PHE A 57 -6.92 0.19 1.81
C PHE A 57 -6.70 1.26 2.87
N GLY A 58 -7.71 1.52 3.69
CA GLY A 58 -7.61 2.56 4.69
C GLY A 58 -7.29 3.94 4.11
N GLY A 59 -7.75 4.22 2.90
CA GLY A 59 -7.49 5.48 2.21
C GLY A 59 -6.17 5.52 1.42
N VAL A 60 -5.39 4.44 1.44
CA VAL A 60 -4.11 4.36 0.72
C VAL A 60 -4.27 3.49 -0.52
N VAL A 61 -3.97 4.05 -1.68
CA VAL A 61 -3.98 3.31 -2.94
C VAL A 61 -2.60 2.72 -3.19
N ILE A 62 -2.55 1.40 -3.48
CA ILE A 62 -1.29 0.73 -3.75
C ILE A 62 -0.99 0.82 -5.25
N HIS A 63 0.22 1.27 -5.58
CA HIS A 63 0.68 1.40 -6.95
C HIS A 63 1.94 0.58 -7.20
N SER A 64 2.01 -0.03 -8.37
CA SER A 64 3.28 -0.48 -8.91
C SER A 64 4.02 0.72 -9.51
N PRO A 65 5.35 0.63 -9.71
CA PRO A 65 6.07 1.69 -10.42
C PRO A 65 5.46 2.01 -11.77
N ARG A 66 5.02 0.97 -12.50
CA ARG A 66 4.39 1.15 -13.81
C ARG A 66 3.06 1.87 -13.71
N SER A 67 2.19 1.47 -12.80
CA SER A 67 0.87 2.10 -12.68
C SER A 67 0.97 3.55 -12.24
N LEU A 68 1.93 3.85 -11.38
CA LEU A 68 2.17 5.23 -10.97
C LEU A 68 2.65 6.08 -12.13
N LEU A 69 3.57 5.55 -12.96
CA LEU A 69 4.04 6.26 -14.15
C LEU A 69 2.90 6.52 -15.13
N GLU A 70 2.03 5.53 -15.34
CA GLU A 70 0.88 5.69 -16.23
C GLU A 70 -0.09 6.76 -15.72
N GLN A 71 -0.22 6.91 -14.41
CA GLN A 71 -1.07 7.91 -13.81
C GLN A 71 -0.48 9.31 -13.90
N LEU A 72 0.83 9.46 -13.70
CA LEU A 72 1.52 10.75 -13.75
C LEU A 72 1.79 11.21 -15.19
N PHE A 73 2.03 10.26 -16.09
CA PHE A 73 2.36 10.51 -17.49
C PHE A 73 1.47 9.67 -18.39
N PRO A 74 0.16 9.97 -18.42
CA PRO A 74 -0.76 9.16 -19.21
C PRO A 74 -0.43 9.24 -20.69
N LEU A 75 -0.43 8.08 -21.35
CA LEU A 75 -0.22 8.02 -22.79
C LEU A 75 -1.49 8.48 -23.50
N PRO A 76 -1.34 9.23 -24.61
CA PRO A 76 -2.49 9.65 -25.39
C PRO A 76 -3.22 8.50 -26.07
#